data_0c7f32673e786e44132cf2e0e55f33c7
#
_entry.id   0c7f32673e786e44132cf2e0e55f33c7
#
_cell.length_a   1.000
_cell.length_b   1.000
_cell.length_c   1.000
_cell.angle_alpha   90.00
_cell.angle_beta   90.00
_cell.angle_gamma   90.00
#
_symmetry.space_group_name_H-M   'P 1'
#
loop_
_entity.id
_entity.type
_entity.pdbx_description
1 polymer ?
#
loop_
_entity_poly.entity_id
_entity_poly.type
_entity_poly.pdbx_seq_one_letter_code
_entity_poly.pdbx_strand_id
1 'polypeptide(L)'
;MVPSNIIQKFSSSRKVLRVLAFCLRLVKNARKTNEVKYTSTILEQEELNDAMDLCVKTVQHEYFDAEKDDLAAQKELRKSSRILTLHPFLDTKGLLRVGGRLQNSKANYNKKHPLLLPSNHHFTDLILKQEHVRLHHATSQQLIASIRQNFWPIRARQAANRIIHHCIRCAKNRPKLGKQLMAPLSADRVVPNLVFSSIGVDYVGPLNVKMYENRKKVYSKGLCVYFHMFRD
;
A
#
# COMPACT_ATOMS: atom_id res chain seq x y z
N MET A 1 -7.06 27.25 3.23
CA MET A 1 -6.21 26.04 3.29
C MET A 1 -6.24 25.48 4.69
N VAL A 2 -6.17 24.16 4.84
CA VAL A 2 -6.02 23.51 6.15
C VAL A 2 -4.53 23.44 6.46
N PRO A 3 -4.06 23.84 7.65
CA PRO A 3 -2.67 23.66 8.02
C PRO A 3 -2.30 22.17 7.96
N SER A 4 -1.21 21.81 7.31
CA SER A 4 -0.73 20.41 7.17
C SER A 4 -0.53 19.73 8.53
N ASN A 5 -0.19 20.50 9.56
CA ASN A 5 -0.06 20.04 10.94
C ASN A 5 -1.35 19.39 11.50
N ILE A 6 -2.52 19.76 10.99
CA ILE A 6 -3.79 19.14 11.43
C ILE A 6 -3.87 17.72 10.89
N ILE A 7 -3.53 17.50 9.63
CA ILE A 7 -3.56 16.17 9.00
C ILE A 7 -2.60 15.20 9.71
N GLN A 8 -1.45 15.69 10.16
CA GLN A 8 -0.42 14.87 10.83
C GLN A 8 -0.86 14.34 12.20
N LYS A 9 -1.81 15.00 12.88
CA LYS A 9 -2.31 14.58 14.19
C LYS A 9 -3.21 13.32 14.14
N PHE A 10 -3.66 12.92 12.97
CA PHE A 10 -4.59 11.80 12.83
C PHE A 10 -3.89 10.51 12.40
N SER A 11 -4.33 9.40 12.96
CA SER A 11 -3.86 8.06 12.60
C SER A 11 -4.75 7.35 11.55
N SER A 12 -5.86 7.96 11.16
CA SER A 12 -6.84 7.38 10.23
C SER A 12 -7.36 8.43 9.26
N SER A 13 -7.30 8.12 7.95
CA SER A 13 -7.85 8.99 6.89
C SER A 13 -9.35 9.23 7.05
N ARG A 14 -10.12 8.21 7.48
CA ARG A 14 -11.56 8.38 7.75
C ARG A 14 -11.85 9.42 8.83
N LYS A 15 -11.04 9.44 9.90
CA LYS A 15 -11.18 10.44 10.98
C LYS A 15 -10.87 11.84 10.47
N VAL A 16 -9.79 12.00 9.73
CA VAL A 16 -9.43 13.30 9.10
C VAL A 16 -10.58 13.82 8.25
N LEU A 17 -11.08 12.98 7.33
CA LEU A 17 -12.13 13.39 6.41
C LEU A 17 -13.43 13.78 7.14
N ARG A 18 -13.83 12.99 8.13
CA ARG A 18 -15.04 13.32 8.91
C ARG A 18 -14.90 14.63 9.68
N VAL A 19 -13.80 14.84 10.35
CA VAL A 19 -13.55 16.09 11.09
C VAL A 19 -13.56 17.30 10.14
N LEU A 20 -12.85 17.20 9.01
CA LEU A 20 -12.82 18.28 8.03
C LEU A 20 -14.18 18.50 7.36
N ALA A 21 -14.96 17.45 7.08
CA ALA A 21 -16.30 17.56 6.55
C ALA A 21 -17.22 18.33 7.50
N PHE A 22 -17.18 18.03 8.82
CA PHE A 22 -17.91 18.81 9.81
C PHE A 22 -17.44 20.27 9.87
N CYS A 23 -16.12 20.52 9.82
CA CYS A 23 -15.59 21.89 9.77
C CYS A 23 -16.10 22.63 8.52
N LEU A 24 -16.08 21.99 7.35
CA LEU A 24 -16.61 22.58 6.11
C LEU A 24 -18.11 22.87 6.20
N ARG A 25 -18.88 21.95 6.79
CA ARG A 25 -20.31 22.12 7.04
C ARG A 25 -20.57 23.33 7.94
N LEU A 26 -19.81 23.50 9.02
CA LEU A 26 -19.91 24.67 9.90
C LEU A 26 -19.65 25.95 9.14
N VAL A 27 -18.60 25.99 8.32
CA VAL A 27 -18.27 27.16 7.50
C VAL A 27 -19.39 27.46 6.47
N LYS A 28 -19.91 26.41 5.81
CA LYS A 28 -21.03 26.54 4.87
C LYS A 28 -22.29 27.09 5.57
N ASN A 29 -22.63 26.55 6.75
CA ASN A 29 -23.76 27.00 7.54
C ASN A 29 -23.61 28.43 8.07
N ALA A 30 -22.38 28.82 8.45
CA ALA A 30 -22.13 30.19 8.91
C ALA A 30 -22.24 31.25 7.78
N ARG A 31 -22.00 30.84 6.53
CA ARG A 31 -22.12 31.73 5.36
C ARG A 31 -23.55 31.82 4.82
N LYS A 32 -24.41 30.85 5.15
CA LYS A 32 -25.82 30.82 4.71
C LYS A 32 -26.67 31.71 5.64
N THR A 33 -27.16 32.82 5.12
CA THR A 33 -28.00 33.74 5.89
C THR A 33 -29.49 33.41 5.81
N ASN A 34 -29.97 32.85 4.68
CA ASN A 34 -31.42 32.67 4.44
C ASN A 34 -31.78 31.27 3.89
N GLU A 35 -30.88 30.29 3.90
CA GLU A 35 -31.13 28.94 3.41
C GLU A 35 -31.17 27.91 4.54
N VAL A 36 -31.77 26.74 4.25
CA VAL A 36 -31.84 25.61 5.19
C VAL A 36 -30.41 25.19 5.60
N LYS A 37 -30.14 25.28 6.89
CA LYS A 37 -28.85 24.84 7.46
C LYS A 37 -28.82 23.32 7.57
N TYR A 38 -27.66 22.73 7.28
CA TYR A 38 -27.45 21.30 7.49
C TYR A 38 -27.36 21.01 8.99
N THR A 39 -28.39 20.41 9.56
CA THR A 39 -28.49 20.06 11.00
C THR A 39 -28.29 18.57 11.26
N SER A 40 -28.28 17.74 10.22
CA SER A 40 -28.11 16.30 10.35
C SER A 40 -26.75 15.93 10.99
N THR A 41 -26.74 14.95 11.88
CA THR A 41 -25.51 14.35 12.45
C THR A 41 -24.80 13.44 11.46
N ILE A 42 -25.49 13.03 10.37
CA ILE A 42 -24.95 12.17 9.32
C ILE A 42 -24.31 13.04 8.25
N LEU A 43 -23.09 12.67 7.86
CA LEU A 43 -22.36 13.32 6.75
C LEU A 43 -22.80 12.71 5.42
N GLU A 44 -23.04 13.57 4.44
CA GLU A 44 -23.31 13.15 3.07
C GLU A 44 -22.01 12.80 2.32
N GLN A 45 -22.14 12.00 1.27
CA GLN A 45 -20.96 11.58 0.48
C GLN A 45 -20.27 12.77 -0.19
N GLU A 46 -21.04 13.78 -0.59
CA GLU A 46 -20.49 15.00 -1.19
C GLU A 46 -19.61 15.78 -0.22
N GLU A 47 -20.01 15.87 1.04
CA GLU A 47 -19.22 16.54 2.08
C GLU A 47 -17.88 15.82 2.35
N LEU A 48 -17.91 14.48 2.33
CA LEU A 48 -16.70 13.68 2.43
C LEU A 48 -15.78 13.85 1.21
N ASN A 49 -16.37 13.98 0.02
CA ASN A 49 -15.62 14.26 -1.20
C ASN A 49 -15.00 15.67 -1.16
N ASP A 50 -15.75 16.67 -0.69
CA ASP A 50 -15.23 18.05 -0.51
C ASP A 50 -14.06 18.06 0.50
N ALA A 51 -14.18 17.31 1.59
CA ALA A 51 -13.11 17.17 2.57
C ALA A 51 -11.88 16.46 1.98
N MET A 52 -12.09 15.45 1.14
CA MET A 52 -11.01 14.77 0.42
C MET A 52 -10.31 15.72 -0.54
N ASP A 53 -11.07 16.46 -1.35
CA ASP A 53 -10.52 17.44 -2.29
C ASP A 53 -9.71 18.50 -1.55
N LEU A 54 -10.18 18.95 -0.38
CA LEU A 54 -9.46 19.91 0.45
C LEU A 54 -8.15 19.34 0.99
N CYS A 55 -8.14 18.11 1.48
CA CYS A 55 -6.92 17.43 1.91
C CYS A 55 -5.91 17.29 0.76
N VAL A 56 -6.36 16.82 -0.39
CA VAL A 56 -5.51 16.67 -1.56
C VAL A 56 -4.95 18.01 -2.02
N LYS A 57 -5.79 19.05 -2.05
CA LYS A 57 -5.37 20.42 -2.43
C LYS A 57 -4.28 20.95 -1.52
N THR A 58 -4.42 20.74 -0.21
CA THR A 58 -3.40 21.13 0.79
C THR A 58 -2.09 20.40 0.56
N VAL A 59 -2.14 19.06 0.40
CA VAL A 59 -0.96 18.24 0.15
C VAL A 59 -0.28 18.59 -1.16
N GLN A 60 -1.05 18.84 -2.20
CA GLN A 60 -0.52 19.24 -3.50
C GLN A 60 0.12 20.64 -3.48
N HIS A 61 -0.44 21.57 -2.71
CA HIS A 61 0.16 22.90 -2.53
C HIS A 61 1.51 22.82 -1.81
N GLU A 62 1.63 21.94 -0.82
CA GLU A 62 2.87 21.77 -0.07
C GLU A 62 4.02 21.18 -0.92
N TYR A 63 3.69 20.29 -1.88
CA TYR A 63 4.70 19.52 -2.61
C TYR A 63 4.86 19.87 -4.09
N PHE A 64 3.87 20.50 -4.70
CA PHE A 64 3.80 20.78 -6.14
C PHE A 64 3.38 22.21 -6.43
N ASP A 65 3.70 23.14 -5.55
CA ASP A 65 3.27 24.55 -5.70
C ASP A 65 3.82 25.16 -6.98
N ALA A 66 5.12 25.01 -7.22
CA ALA A 66 5.78 25.54 -8.41
C ALA A 66 5.20 24.97 -9.71
N GLU A 67 4.91 23.64 -9.74
CA GLU A 67 4.31 23.00 -10.90
C GLU A 67 2.85 23.43 -11.11
N LYS A 68 2.12 23.70 -10.04
CA LYS A 68 0.75 24.21 -10.12
C LYS A 68 0.73 25.63 -10.66
N ASP A 69 1.65 26.49 -10.24
CA ASP A 69 1.78 27.85 -10.73
C ASP A 69 2.17 27.89 -12.20
N ASP A 70 3.12 27.04 -12.62
CA ASP A 70 3.51 26.91 -14.02
C ASP A 70 2.32 26.48 -14.88
N LEU A 71 1.53 25.48 -14.44
CA LEU A 71 0.35 24.99 -15.16
C LEU A 71 -0.80 26.00 -15.16
N ALA A 72 -1.01 26.74 -14.05
CA ALA A 72 -2.03 27.79 -13.99
C ALA A 72 -1.70 28.96 -14.93
N ALA A 73 -0.41 29.27 -15.10
CA ALA A 73 0.10 30.26 -16.05
C ALA A 73 0.21 29.73 -17.50
N GLN A 74 -0.27 28.49 -17.79
CA GLN A 74 -0.13 27.84 -19.09
C GLN A 74 1.31 27.73 -19.60
N LYS A 75 2.28 27.69 -18.70
CA LYS A 75 3.70 27.49 -18.98
C LYS A 75 4.04 26.02 -19.08
N GLU A 76 5.05 25.71 -19.87
CA GLU A 76 5.62 24.35 -19.87
C GLU A 76 6.29 24.05 -18.53
N LEU A 77 6.06 22.84 -18.05
CA LEU A 77 6.73 22.36 -16.85
C LEU A 77 8.25 22.24 -17.07
N ARG A 78 9.01 22.53 -16.05
CA ARG A 78 10.47 22.41 -16.07
C ARG A 78 10.87 20.97 -16.43
N LYS A 79 11.88 20.83 -17.30
CA LYS A 79 12.41 19.51 -17.72
C LYS A 79 12.89 18.64 -16.54
N SER A 80 13.27 19.27 -15.42
CA SER A 80 13.68 18.59 -14.19
C SER A 80 12.51 18.12 -13.31
N SER A 81 11.27 18.48 -13.63
CA SER A 81 10.11 18.06 -12.84
C SER A 81 9.85 16.57 -12.96
N ARG A 82 9.68 15.92 -11.80
CA ARG A 82 9.41 14.46 -11.70
C ARG A 82 8.03 14.05 -12.21
N ILE A 83 7.14 15.02 -12.40
CA ILE A 83 5.77 14.76 -12.85
C ILE A 83 5.56 15.04 -14.34
N LEU A 84 6.58 15.56 -15.04
CA LEU A 84 6.50 15.91 -16.46
C LEU A 84 6.04 14.73 -17.33
N THR A 85 6.56 13.53 -17.07
CA THR A 85 6.21 12.30 -17.81
C THR A 85 4.77 11.84 -17.62
N LEU A 86 4.08 12.38 -16.61
CA LEU A 86 2.69 12.06 -16.31
C LEU A 86 1.69 12.97 -17.02
N HIS A 87 2.17 13.95 -17.81
CA HIS A 87 1.36 14.97 -18.47
C HIS A 87 0.31 15.57 -17.53
N PRO A 88 0.73 16.16 -16.38
CA PRO A 88 -0.21 16.65 -15.38
C PRO A 88 -0.98 17.86 -15.89
N PHE A 89 -2.20 18.01 -15.40
CA PHE A 89 -3.04 19.17 -15.67
C PHE A 89 -3.85 19.54 -14.42
N LEU A 90 -4.36 20.77 -14.37
CA LEU A 90 -5.25 21.24 -13.33
C LEU A 90 -6.70 20.99 -13.74
N ASP A 91 -7.49 20.39 -12.86
CA ASP A 91 -8.93 20.26 -13.07
C ASP A 91 -9.68 21.58 -12.71
N THR A 92 -11.00 21.58 -12.93
CA THR A 92 -11.88 22.73 -12.62
C THR A 92 -11.87 23.16 -11.15
N LYS A 93 -11.47 22.25 -10.24
CA LYS A 93 -11.33 22.53 -8.80
C LYS A 93 -9.92 22.99 -8.43
N GLY A 94 -9.00 23.09 -9.39
CA GLY A 94 -7.59 23.43 -9.18
C GLY A 94 -6.79 22.31 -8.52
N LEU A 95 -7.21 21.06 -8.71
CA LEU A 95 -6.49 19.88 -8.28
C LEU A 95 -5.61 19.35 -9.40
N LEU A 96 -4.39 18.96 -9.05
CA LEU A 96 -3.42 18.40 -9.98
C LEU A 96 -3.76 16.94 -10.26
N ARG A 97 -4.00 16.62 -11.53
CA ARG A 97 -4.35 15.29 -12.01
C ARG A 97 -3.34 14.78 -13.03
N VAL A 98 -3.30 13.46 -13.17
CA VAL A 98 -2.48 12.81 -14.19
C VAL A 98 -3.23 12.84 -15.51
N GLY A 99 -2.60 13.37 -16.54
CA GLY A 99 -3.02 13.22 -17.94
C GLY A 99 -2.60 11.83 -18.41
N GLY A 100 -3.46 11.13 -19.11
CA GLY A 100 -3.13 9.77 -19.48
C GLY A 100 -3.57 9.40 -20.90
N ARG A 101 -3.12 8.25 -21.34
CA ARG A 101 -3.49 7.66 -22.65
C ARG A 101 -4.90 7.04 -22.63
N LEU A 102 -5.63 7.15 -21.51
CA LEU A 102 -6.95 6.54 -21.31
C LEU A 102 -8.12 7.44 -21.72
N GLN A 103 -7.88 8.55 -22.41
CA GLN A 103 -8.91 9.53 -22.78
C GLN A 103 -10.10 8.86 -23.50
N ASN A 104 -9.82 7.96 -24.42
CA ASN A 104 -10.84 7.27 -25.22
C ASN A 104 -11.47 6.04 -24.55
N SER A 105 -11.06 5.70 -23.32
CA SER A 105 -11.65 4.59 -22.59
C SER A 105 -13.03 4.95 -22.03
N LYS A 106 -13.91 3.94 -21.82
CA LYS A 106 -15.21 4.13 -21.14
C LYS A 106 -15.09 4.16 -19.61
N ALA A 107 -13.85 4.26 -19.05
CA ALA A 107 -13.62 4.26 -17.61
C ALA A 107 -14.10 5.56 -16.95
N ASN A 108 -14.36 5.52 -15.64
CA ASN A 108 -14.74 6.68 -14.85
C ASN A 108 -13.64 7.76 -14.88
N TYR A 109 -14.03 9.04 -14.76
CA TYR A 109 -13.12 10.20 -14.83
C TYR A 109 -11.94 10.09 -13.86
N ASN A 110 -12.18 9.71 -12.60
CA ASN A 110 -11.11 9.54 -11.60
C ASN A 110 -10.10 8.45 -11.99
N LYS A 111 -10.55 7.39 -12.67
CA LYS A 111 -9.68 6.32 -13.16
C LYS A 111 -8.86 6.77 -14.38
N LYS A 112 -9.42 7.63 -15.24
CA LYS A 112 -8.71 8.22 -16.37
C LYS A 112 -7.68 9.24 -15.91
N HIS A 113 -8.07 10.06 -14.93
CA HIS A 113 -7.32 11.22 -14.43
C HIS A 113 -7.21 11.17 -12.91
N PRO A 114 -6.43 10.22 -12.35
CA PRO A 114 -6.27 10.10 -10.91
C PRO A 114 -5.57 11.33 -10.33
N LEU A 115 -5.90 11.63 -9.07
CA LEU A 115 -5.31 12.73 -8.32
C LEU A 115 -3.85 12.43 -7.97
N LEU A 116 -2.96 13.35 -8.28
CA LEU A 116 -1.53 13.20 -7.99
C LEU A 116 -1.26 13.38 -6.48
N LEU A 117 -0.46 12.49 -5.91
CA LEU A 117 -0.04 12.55 -4.51
C LEU A 117 1.48 12.34 -4.37
N PRO A 118 2.14 13.02 -3.43
CA PRO A 118 3.54 12.75 -3.10
C PRO A 118 3.68 11.40 -2.38
N SER A 119 4.83 10.73 -2.55
CA SER A 119 5.07 9.42 -1.92
C SER A 119 5.35 9.48 -0.42
N ASN A 120 5.88 10.61 0.06
CA ASN A 120 6.39 10.75 1.44
C ASN A 120 5.55 11.72 2.27
N HIS A 121 4.24 11.71 2.09
CA HIS A 121 3.35 12.52 2.89
C HIS A 121 2.47 11.65 3.77
N HIS A 122 2.26 12.07 5.03
CA HIS A 122 1.46 11.34 6.01
C HIS A 122 0.05 11.00 5.50
N PHE A 123 -0.61 11.92 4.81
CA PHE A 123 -1.94 11.69 4.23
C PHE A 123 -1.93 10.56 3.18
N THR A 124 -0.91 10.50 2.34
CA THR A 124 -0.72 9.40 1.38
C THR A 124 -0.57 8.06 2.09
N ASP A 125 0.20 8.03 3.17
CA ASP A 125 0.36 6.83 4.00
C ASP A 125 -0.95 6.41 4.67
N LEU A 126 -1.78 7.36 5.14
CA LEU A 126 -3.09 7.07 5.70
C LEU A 126 -4.05 6.45 4.67
N ILE A 127 -4.08 6.98 3.44
CA ILE A 127 -4.88 6.42 2.34
C ILE A 127 -4.41 5.00 2.01
N LEU A 128 -3.09 4.80 1.85
CA LEU A 128 -2.51 3.49 1.55
C LEU A 128 -2.77 2.48 2.67
N LYS A 129 -2.64 2.88 3.94
CA LYS A 129 -2.95 2.03 5.10
C LYS A 129 -4.42 1.62 5.12
N GLN A 130 -5.33 2.56 4.90
CA GLN A 130 -6.77 2.28 4.86
C GLN A 130 -7.08 1.29 3.73
N GLU A 131 -6.51 1.50 2.56
CA GLU A 131 -6.73 0.65 1.40
C GLU A 131 -6.13 -0.75 1.60
N HIS A 132 -4.94 -0.85 2.19
CA HIS A 132 -4.32 -2.11 2.53
C HIS A 132 -5.18 -2.96 3.48
N VAL A 133 -5.79 -2.33 4.48
CA VAL A 133 -6.74 -3.01 5.39
C VAL A 133 -8.02 -3.40 4.65
N ARG A 134 -8.57 -2.51 3.80
CA ARG A 134 -9.77 -2.78 3.00
C ARG A 134 -9.59 -3.99 2.07
N LEU A 135 -8.41 -4.14 1.50
CA LEU A 135 -8.03 -5.26 0.64
C LEU A 135 -7.55 -6.51 1.42
N HIS A 136 -7.86 -6.61 2.71
CA HIS A 136 -7.47 -7.74 3.56
C HIS A 136 -5.97 -8.06 3.49
N HIS A 137 -5.12 -7.02 3.56
CA HIS A 137 -3.66 -7.14 3.55
C HIS A 137 -3.07 -7.69 2.23
N ALA A 138 -3.63 -7.24 1.10
CA ALA A 138 -3.20 -7.62 -0.23
C ALA A 138 -1.72 -7.27 -0.52
N THR A 139 -1.22 -7.84 -1.61
CA THR A 139 0.15 -7.59 -2.10
C THR A 139 0.35 -6.14 -2.56
N SER A 140 1.61 -5.71 -2.69
CA SER A 140 1.92 -4.34 -3.15
C SER A 140 1.34 -4.05 -4.55
N GLN A 141 1.31 -5.03 -5.44
CA GLN A 141 0.76 -4.85 -6.78
C GLN A 141 -0.76 -4.61 -6.75
N GLN A 142 -1.49 -5.41 -5.96
CA GLN A 142 -2.94 -5.24 -5.80
C GLN A 142 -3.28 -3.91 -5.11
N LEU A 143 -2.50 -3.51 -4.10
CA LEU A 143 -2.66 -2.24 -3.43
C LEU A 143 -2.46 -1.07 -4.41
N ILE A 144 -1.41 -1.10 -5.25
CA ILE A 144 -1.14 -0.08 -6.26
C ILE A 144 -2.26 -0.05 -7.31
N ALA A 145 -2.71 -1.19 -7.79
CA ALA A 145 -3.79 -1.28 -8.77
C ALA A 145 -5.09 -0.65 -8.27
N SER A 146 -5.42 -0.90 -7.00
CA SER A 146 -6.61 -0.34 -6.37
C SER A 146 -6.50 1.17 -6.14
N ILE A 147 -5.38 1.65 -5.60
CA ILE A 147 -5.14 3.07 -5.35
C ILE A 147 -5.19 3.88 -6.65
N ARG A 148 -4.64 3.35 -7.74
CA ARG A 148 -4.62 4.03 -9.05
C ARG A 148 -5.98 4.27 -9.67
N GLN A 149 -7.03 3.73 -9.13
CA GLN A 149 -8.39 4.06 -9.58
C GLN A 149 -8.80 5.50 -9.24
N ASN A 150 -8.21 6.09 -8.19
CA ASN A 150 -8.56 7.44 -7.72
C ASN A 150 -7.34 8.34 -7.50
N PHE A 151 -6.20 7.76 -7.10
CA PHE A 151 -5.00 8.49 -6.70
C PHE A 151 -3.76 7.95 -7.42
N TRP A 152 -2.83 8.83 -7.71
CA TRP A 152 -1.54 8.47 -8.29
C TRP A 152 -0.39 8.90 -7.37
N PRO A 153 0.00 8.06 -6.41
CA PRO A 153 1.18 8.34 -5.60
C PRO A 153 2.44 8.27 -6.46
N ILE A 154 3.27 9.30 -6.39
CA ILE A 154 4.60 9.24 -7.02
C ILE A 154 5.39 8.11 -6.34
N ARG A 155 6.13 7.30 -7.12
CA ARG A 155 6.84 6.12 -6.61
C ARG A 155 5.94 5.17 -5.80
N ALA A 156 4.75 4.88 -6.31
CA ALA A 156 3.72 4.08 -5.65
C ALA A 156 4.24 2.76 -5.08
N ARG A 157 5.19 2.07 -5.76
CA ARG A 157 5.78 0.81 -5.30
C ARG A 157 6.55 0.98 -3.98
N GLN A 158 7.33 2.05 -3.85
CA GLN A 158 8.07 2.33 -2.62
C GLN A 158 7.11 2.63 -1.46
N ALA A 159 6.10 3.47 -1.69
CA ALA A 159 5.08 3.80 -0.70
C ALA A 159 4.29 2.56 -0.27
N ALA A 160 3.82 1.73 -1.21
CA ALA A 160 3.10 0.49 -0.91
C ALA A 160 3.95 -0.51 -0.11
N ASN A 161 5.20 -0.73 -0.52
CA ASN A 161 6.12 -1.64 0.19
C ASN A 161 6.38 -1.14 1.61
N ARG A 162 6.58 0.16 1.83
CA ARG A 162 6.75 0.74 3.17
C ARG A 162 5.56 0.39 4.08
N ILE A 163 4.33 0.56 3.61
CA ILE A 163 3.13 0.24 4.38
C ILE A 163 3.04 -1.25 4.72
N ILE A 164 3.33 -2.12 3.74
CA ILE A 164 3.26 -3.58 3.92
C ILE A 164 4.35 -4.07 4.89
N HIS A 165 5.57 -3.53 4.80
CA HIS A 165 6.66 -3.89 5.72
C HIS A 165 6.39 -3.47 7.16
N HIS A 166 5.71 -2.35 7.39
CA HIS A 166 5.32 -1.91 8.73
C HIS A 166 4.02 -2.57 9.23
N CYS A 167 3.38 -3.39 8.43
CA CYS A 167 2.16 -4.08 8.82
C CYS A 167 2.48 -5.36 9.62
N ILE A 168 2.11 -5.39 10.92
CA ILE A 168 2.37 -6.52 11.81
C ILE A 168 1.74 -7.82 11.28
N ARG A 169 0.51 -7.76 10.75
CA ARG A 169 -0.16 -8.95 10.19
C ARG A 169 0.60 -9.50 8.98
N CYS A 170 1.06 -8.63 8.07
CA CYS A 170 1.84 -9.04 6.91
C CYS A 170 3.21 -9.62 7.33
N ALA A 171 3.87 -9.02 8.33
CA ALA A 171 5.14 -9.51 8.84
C ALA A 171 5.01 -10.90 9.48
N LYS A 172 3.95 -11.14 10.27
CA LYS A 172 3.67 -12.46 10.87
C LYS A 172 3.38 -13.53 9.81
N ASN A 173 2.67 -13.18 8.74
CA ASN A 173 2.31 -14.13 7.68
C ASN A 173 3.45 -14.41 6.68
N ARG A 174 4.51 -13.61 6.69
CA ARG A 174 5.68 -13.75 5.82
C ARG A 174 6.97 -13.59 6.63
N PRO A 175 7.21 -14.49 7.59
CA PRO A 175 8.44 -14.42 8.37
C PRO A 175 9.64 -14.63 7.46
N LYS A 176 10.71 -13.89 7.72
CA LYS A 176 11.99 -14.15 7.06
C LYS A 176 12.62 -15.35 7.76
N LEU A 177 12.99 -16.34 6.97
CA LEU A 177 13.80 -17.44 7.47
C LEU A 177 15.16 -16.92 7.92
N GLY A 178 15.62 -17.37 9.09
CA GLY A 178 16.96 -17.08 9.54
C GLY A 178 17.98 -17.68 8.56
N LYS A 179 18.92 -16.87 8.12
CA LYS A 179 20.06 -17.37 7.34
C LYS A 179 21.12 -17.82 8.32
N GLN A 180 21.43 -19.10 8.30
CA GLN A 180 22.58 -19.61 9.05
C GLN A 180 23.87 -19.18 8.35
N LEU A 181 24.84 -18.78 9.13
CA LEU A 181 26.20 -18.55 8.62
C LEU A 181 26.82 -19.91 8.26
N MET A 182 27.52 -19.95 7.15
CA MET A 182 28.28 -21.13 6.79
C MET A 182 29.39 -21.34 7.81
N ALA A 183 29.33 -22.47 8.51
CA ALA A 183 30.42 -22.92 9.38
C ALA A 183 31.35 -23.88 8.63
N PRO A 184 32.60 -24.03 9.06
CA PRO A 184 33.48 -25.08 8.54
C PRO A 184 32.82 -26.45 8.66
N LEU A 185 32.95 -27.25 7.62
CA LEU A 185 32.49 -28.64 7.68
C LEU A 185 33.37 -29.46 8.62
N SER A 186 32.78 -30.48 9.27
CA SER A 186 33.53 -31.43 10.07
C SER A 186 34.54 -32.22 9.23
N ALA A 187 35.64 -32.64 9.83
CA ALA A 187 36.69 -33.43 9.13
C ALA A 187 36.08 -34.70 8.48
N ASP A 188 35.13 -35.34 9.11
CA ASP A 188 34.41 -36.51 8.62
C ASP A 188 33.67 -36.30 7.29
N ARG A 189 33.42 -35.03 6.92
CA ARG A 189 32.74 -34.65 5.67
C ARG A 189 33.69 -34.24 4.55
N VAL A 190 34.94 -33.92 4.87
CA VAL A 190 35.90 -33.33 3.93
C VAL A 190 37.13 -34.24 3.68
N VAL A 191 37.35 -35.18 4.59
CA VAL A 191 38.47 -36.14 4.44
C VAL A 191 37.95 -37.46 3.87
N PRO A 192 38.54 -38.02 2.80
CA PRO A 192 38.17 -39.31 2.28
C PRO A 192 38.27 -40.38 3.35
N ASN A 193 37.23 -41.20 3.50
CA ASN A 193 37.17 -42.23 4.51
C ASN A 193 36.60 -43.55 3.92
N LEU A 194 36.74 -44.65 4.68
CA LEU A 194 36.16 -45.95 4.25
C LEU A 194 34.64 -45.82 4.12
N VAL A 195 34.09 -46.50 3.14
CA VAL A 195 32.63 -46.53 2.92
C VAL A 195 31.92 -47.03 4.19
N PHE A 196 30.88 -46.32 4.62
CA PHE A 196 30.13 -46.50 5.85
C PHE A 196 30.86 -46.21 7.18
N SER A 197 32.07 -45.64 7.18
CA SER A 197 32.75 -45.20 8.41
C SER A 197 32.05 -44.01 9.06
N SER A 198 31.47 -43.15 8.25
CA SER A 198 30.68 -41.99 8.71
C SER A 198 29.38 -41.89 7.94
N ILE A 199 28.26 -41.85 8.67
CA ILE A 199 26.91 -41.78 8.08
C ILE A 199 26.18 -40.58 8.66
N GLY A 200 25.60 -39.75 7.78
CA GLY A 200 24.68 -38.70 8.19
C GLY A 200 23.23 -39.22 8.20
N VAL A 201 22.54 -38.96 9.29
CA VAL A 201 21.12 -39.29 9.43
C VAL A 201 20.32 -37.99 9.54
N ASP A 202 19.31 -37.85 8.70
CA ASP A 202 18.41 -36.70 8.75
C ASP A 202 16.95 -37.16 8.86
N TYR A 203 16.15 -36.40 9.62
CA TYR A 203 14.75 -36.71 9.85
C TYR A 203 13.87 -35.70 9.13
N VAL A 204 13.00 -36.19 8.26
CA VAL A 204 12.00 -35.37 7.56
C VAL A 204 10.61 -35.71 8.10
N GLY A 205 9.91 -34.69 8.55
CA GLY A 205 8.54 -34.86 9.02
C GLY A 205 8.13 -33.80 10.07
N PRO A 206 6.96 -34.01 10.68
CA PRO A 206 6.01 -35.09 10.50
C PRO A 206 5.24 -35.01 9.18
N LEU A 207 5.21 -36.07 8.42
CA LEU A 207 4.43 -36.21 7.20
C LEU A 207 3.08 -36.88 7.53
N ASN A 208 1.99 -36.40 6.93
CA ASN A 208 0.70 -37.06 7.03
C ASN A 208 0.68 -38.26 6.09
N VAL A 209 0.80 -39.43 6.63
CA VAL A 209 0.74 -40.71 5.88
C VAL A 209 -0.67 -41.23 5.91
N LYS A 210 -1.20 -41.56 4.73
CA LYS A 210 -2.51 -42.17 4.57
C LYS A 210 -2.35 -43.67 4.67
N MET A 211 -2.95 -44.26 5.68
CA MET A 211 -3.01 -45.71 5.85
C MET A 211 -4.44 -46.23 5.64
N TYR A 212 -4.56 -47.48 5.30
CA TYR A 212 -5.86 -48.16 5.17
C TYR A 212 -5.96 -49.22 6.28
N GLU A 213 -6.85 -48.99 7.19
CA GLU A 213 -7.16 -49.90 8.26
C GLU A 213 -8.64 -50.31 8.14
N ASN A 214 -8.91 -51.60 8.01
CA ASN A 214 -10.27 -52.15 7.84
C ASN A 214 -11.12 -51.41 6.79
N ARG A 215 -10.55 -51.16 5.59
CA ARG A 215 -11.15 -50.40 4.47
C ARG A 215 -11.46 -48.91 4.78
N LYS A 216 -11.09 -48.41 5.94
CA LYS A 216 -11.21 -46.97 6.29
C LYS A 216 -9.90 -46.27 6.06
N LYS A 217 -9.99 -45.01 5.60
CA LYS A 217 -8.83 -44.11 5.43
C LYS A 217 -8.48 -43.52 6.79
N VAL A 218 -7.30 -43.86 7.31
CA VAL A 218 -6.76 -43.28 8.53
C VAL A 218 -5.52 -42.45 8.17
N TYR A 219 -5.38 -41.30 8.77
CA TYR A 219 -4.20 -40.46 8.59
C TYR A 219 -3.37 -40.52 9.87
N SER A 220 -2.12 -40.98 9.74
CA SER A 220 -1.15 -40.91 10.83
C SER A 220 0.02 -40.00 10.49
N LYS A 221 0.69 -39.47 11.51
CA LYS A 221 1.91 -38.70 11.34
C LYS A 221 3.09 -39.67 11.35
N GLY A 222 3.84 -39.71 10.25
CA GLY A 222 5.06 -40.48 10.12
C GLY A 222 6.30 -39.59 9.99
N LEU A 223 7.43 -40.08 10.48
CA LEU A 223 8.74 -39.53 10.27
C LEU A 223 9.48 -40.34 9.22
N CYS A 224 10.05 -39.69 8.22
CA CYS A 224 10.97 -40.32 7.28
C CYS A 224 12.41 -40.10 7.72
N VAL A 225 13.22 -41.09 7.63
CA VAL A 225 14.65 -41.06 7.94
C VAL A 225 15.41 -41.14 6.64
N TYR A 226 16.27 -40.16 6.40
CA TYR A 226 17.20 -40.16 5.25
C TYR A 226 18.60 -40.52 5.73
N PHE A 227 19.22 -41.49 5.07
CA PHE A 227 20.62 -41.82 5.27
C PHE A 227 21.46 -41.16 4.16
N HIS A 228 22.37 -40.29 4.54
CA HIS A 228 23.39 -39.78 3.63
C HIS A 228 24.70 -40.51 3.83
N MET A 229 25.10 -41.22 2.80
CA MET A 229 26.48 -41.73 2.74
C MET A 229 27.38 -40.66 2.18
N PHE A 230 28.44 -40.33 2.90
CA PHE A 230 29.50 -39.49 2.37
C PHE A 230 30.37 -40.39 1.49
N ARG A 231 30.29 -40.18 0.19
CA ARG A 231 31.09 -40.84 -0.84
C ARG A 231 32.03 -39.76 -1.42
N ASP A 232 33.28 -40.15 -1.68
CA ASP A 232 34.23 -39.30 -2.42
C ASP A 232 33.73 -38.90 -3.80
#